data_e98151baa0e7efa0bd85a8122f471660
#
_entry.id   e98151baa0e7efa0bd85a8122f471660
#
_cell.length_a   1.000
_cell.length_b   1.000
_cell.length_c   1.000
_cell.angle_alpha   90.00
_cell.angle_beta   90.00
_cell.angle_gamma   90.00
#
_symmetry.space_group_name_H-M   'P 1'
#
loop_
_entity.id
_entity.type
_entity.pdbx_description
1 polymer ?
#
loop_
_entity_poly.entity_id
_entity_poly.type
_entity_poly.pdbx_seq_one_letter_code
_entity_poly.pdbx_strand_id
1 'polypeptide(L)'
;ERRDFTINAMALILDKAGEYEWSGRHFRLVDLFGGLKDIHKKVIRAVGEPSDRFKEDALRMMRAIRFSAQLGFSLEPKTQRGVVKLAGSLKFVAKERIRDELIKIIASNQPAEGIAALHEAKLLQYIIPELEQGVGVRQNHHHIYPVFKHNLLSLKYCPSQEWTVRLAALFHDIAKPKTRRLINGQVTFYNHEYVGAKMVDRIMTRLKFKNEDREKVVNLVKNHMFYYNVGEVSAASVRRLISKVGRENLQDLIYLRVADRLGSGTPKAMPYNLRHLQYMLEKVQNDPVSVKMLAINGDDLISVLKLTPGPKFGAILDVLLGEVLEDPTRNERSYLLARAEKIKEQNLDEIREQARKLIEEKRDDDDQSLQRRFKV
;
A
#
# COMPACT_ATOMS: atom_id res chain seq x y z
N GLU A 1 25.39 -31.24 1.16
CA GLU A 1 24.15 -32.02 1.36
C GLU A 1 23.06 -31.31 2.16
N ARG A 2 23.39 -30.26 2.96
CA ARG A 2 22.40 -29.53 3.79
C ARG A 2 21.62 -28.42 3.07
N ARG A 3 21.90 -28.16 1.80
CA ARG A 3 21.20 -27.14 1.00
C ARG A 3 19.81 -27.65 0.59
N ASP A 4 18.88 -26.72 0.40
CA ASP A 4 17.48 -27.03 0.08
C ASP A 4 17.26 -27.33 -1.42
N PHE A 5 17.82 -26.50 -2.31
CA PHE A 5 17.59 -26.64 -3.77
C PHE A 5 18.90 -26.65 -4.54
N THR A 6 18.89 -27.28 -5.74
CA THR A 6 20.07 -27.40 -6.61
C THR A 6 20.63 -26.04 -6.99
N ILE A 7 19.75 -25.07 -7.30
CA ILE A 7 20.12 -23.70 -7.72
C ILE A 7 20.89 -22.91 -6.68
N ASN A 8 20.80 -23.26 -5.40
CA ASN A 8 21.54 -22.63 -4.31
C ASN A 8 22.52 -23.59 -3.61
N ALA A 9 22.82 -24.73 -4.24
CA ALA A 9 23.75 -25.73 -3.75
C ALA A 9 25.06 -25.74 -4.55
N MET A 10 25.34 -24.66 -5.28
CA MET A 10 26.59 -24.43 -6.02
C MET A 10 27.56 -23.61 -5.20
N ALA A 11 28.85 -23.69 -5.48
CA ALA A 11 29.90 -22.89 -4.89
C ALA A 11 30.89 -22.40 -5.98
N LEU A 12 31.38 -21.17 -5.81
CA LEU A 12 32.51 -20.65 -6.55
C LEU A 12 33.76 -20.78 -5.71
N ILE A 13 34.79 -21.44 -6.26
CA ILE A 13 36.09 -21.59 -5.62
C ILE A 13 37.08 -20.66 -6.35
N LEU A 14 37.86 -19.90 -5.60
CA LEU A 14 38.95 -19.09 -6.18
C LEU A 14 39.96 -20.02 -6.82
N ASP A 15 40.21 -19.87 -8.14
CA ASP A 15 41.11 -20.70 -8.89
C ASP A 15 41.73 -19.87 -10.03
N LYS A 16 43.08 -19.76 -10.06
CA LYS A 16 43.80 -18.96 -11.06
C LYS A 16 43.55 -19.41 -12.49
N ALA A 17 43.18 -20.66 -12.68
CA ALA A 17 42.83 -21.26 -13.98
C ALA A 17 41.31 -21.41 -14.15
N GLY A 18 40.51 -20.73 -13.32
CA GLY A 18 39.04 -20.85 -13.34
C GLY A 18 38.39 -20.24 -14.59
N GLU A 19 37.32 -20.88 -15.07
CA GLU A 19 36.57 -20.48 -16.27
C GLU A 19 35.75 -19.18 -16.10
N TYR A 20 35.49 -18.78 -14.88
CA TYR A 20 34.67 -17.59 -14.54
C TYR A 20 35.56 -16.47 -13.97
N GLU A 21 35.38 -15.25 -14.44
CA GLU A 21 36.05 -14.07 -13.93
C GLU A 21 35.06 -13.10 -13.31
N TRP A 22 35.40 -12.59 -12.10
CA TRP A 22 34.66 -11.52 -11.44
C TRP A 22 35.63 -10.65 -10.64
N SER A 23 35.55 -9.34 -10.84
CA SER A 23 36.43 -8.36 -10.20
C SER A 23 37.93 -8.69 -10.33
N GLY A 24 38.39 -9.15 -11.52
CA GLY A 24 39.78 -9.48 -11.78
C GLY A 24 40.28 -10.76 -11.11
N ARG A 25 39.36 -11.60 -10.61
CA ARG A 25 39.67 -12.89 -10.00
C ARG A 25 39.01 -14.01 -10.77
N HIS A 26 39.75 -15.10 -10.95
CA HIS A 26 39.21 -16.29 -11.60
C HIS A 26 38.62 -17.29 -10.62
N PHE A 27 37.53 -17.91 -10.99
CA PHE A 27 36.78 -18.86 -10.19
C PHE A 27 36.46 -20.12 -10.98
N ARG A 28 36.40 -21.22 -10.26
CA ARG A 28 35.83 -22.49 -10.77
C ARG A 28 34.48 -22.74 -10.08
N LEU A 29 33.47 -23.05 -10.89
CA LEU A 29 32.18 -23.48 -10.39
C LEU A 29 32.20 -24.92 -9.91
N VAL A 30 31.74 -25.17 -8.71
CA VAL A 30 31.49 -26.50 -8.17
C VAL A 30 29.98 -26.71 -8.10
N ASP A 31 29.44 -27.52 -8.97
CA ASP A 31 28.03 -27.88 -9.08
C ASP A 31 27.83 -29.38 -9.00
N LEU A 32 27.67 -29.90 -7.77
CA LEU A 32 27.52 -31.33 -7.52
C LEU A 32 26.08 -31.85 -7.76
N PHE A 33 25.11 -30.95 -7.90
CA PHE A 33 23.70 -31.30 -7.96
C PHE A 33 23.00 -30.85 -9.25
N GLY A 34 23.71 -30.29 -10.19
CA GLY A 34 23.18 -29.83 -11.49
C GLY A 34 22.38 -28.54 -11.37
N GLY A 35 22.75 -27.66 -10.45
CA GLY A 35 22.08 -26.39 -10.21
C GLY A 35 22.13 -25.44 -11.39
N LEU A 36 23.28 -25.39 -12.12
CA LEU A 36 23.42 -24.59 -13.33
C LEU A 36 22.43 -25.05 -14.43
N LYS A 37 22.32 -26.39 -14.61
CA LYS A 37 21.34 -26.96 -15.53
C LYS A 37 19.91 -26.61 -15.18
N ASP A 38 19.56 -26.61 -13.88
CA ASP A 38 18.22 -26.25 -13.39
C ASP A 38 17.95 -24.74 -13.52
N ILE A 39 18.96 -23.87 -13.37
CA ILE A 39 18.87 -22.44 -13.69
C ILE A 39 18.53 -22.24 -15.18
N HIS A 40 19.26 -22.86 -16.08
CA HIS A 40 19.00 -22.78 -17.54
C HIS A 40 17.60 -23.29 -17.90
N LYS A 41 17.12 -24.34 -17.21
CA LYS A 41 15.78 -24.90 -17.43
C LYS A 41 14.69 -24.13 -16.68
N LYS A 42 15.05 -23.15 -15.87
CA LYS A 42 14.13 -22.40 -14.99
C LYS A 42 13.32 -23.31 -14.07
N VAL A 43 13.99 -24.21 -13.35
CA VAL A 43 13.38 -25.23 -12.51
C VAL A 43 13.90 -25.12 -11.08
N ILE A 44 13.00 -25.20 -10.10
CA ILE A 44 13.31 -25.34 -8.67
C ILE A 44 13.23 -26.84 -8.32
N ARG A 45 14.38 -27.43 -8.02
CA ARG A 45 14.52 -28.84 -7.65
C ARG A 45 15.14 -28.97 -6.28
N ALA A 46 14.56 -29.80 -5.42
CA ALA A 46 15.17 -30.16 -4.13
C ALA A 46 16.48 -30.97 -4.33
N VAL A 47 17.45 -30.74 -3.46
CA VAL A 47 18.69 -31.55 -3.44
C VAL A 47 18.37 -32.95 -2.91
N GLY A 48 18.67 -33.99 -3.68
CA GLY A 48 18.39 -35.35 -3.29
C GLY A 48 16.92 -35.71 -3.26
N GLU A 49 16.46 -36.42 -2.21
CA GLU A 49 15.08 -36.81 -2.07
C GLU A 49 14.25 -35.67 -1.42
N PRO A 50 13.24 -35.10 -2.11
CA PRO A 50 12.45 -33.98 -1.58
C PRO A 50 11.81 -34.27 -0.21
N SER A 51 11.31 -35.49 -0.02
CA SER A 51 10.66 -35.87 1.23
C SER A 51 11.60 -35.79 2.44
N ASP A 52 12.87 -36.10 2.27
CA ASP A 52 13.85 -36.04 3.35
C ASP A 52 14.21 -34.58 3.65
N ARG A 53 14.40 -33.76 2.61
CA ARG A 53 14.66 -32.31 2.78
C ARG A 53 13.53 -31.59 3.51
N PHE A 54 12.28 -31.94 3.22
CA PHE A 54 11.11 -31.32 3.85
C PHE A 54 10.82 -31.86 5.26
N LYS A 55 11.23 -33.09 5.58
CA LYS A 55 11.19 -33.61 6.95
C LYS A 55 12.24 -32.96 7.86
N GLU A 56 13.43 -32.64 7.32
CA GLU A 56 14.45 -31.91 8.08
C GLU A 56 14.00 -30.51 8.46
N ASP A 57 13.35 -29.77 7.53
CA ASP A 57 12.81 -28.45 7.76
C ASP A 57 11.61 -28.19 6.83
N ALA A 58 10.42 -28.26 7.40
CA ALA A 58 9.17 -28.07 6.66
C ALA A 58 9.03 -26.67 6.02
N LEU A 59 9.74 -25.66 6.53
CA LEU A 59 9.75 -24.33 5.88
C LEU A 59 10.32 -24.36 4.48
N ARG A 60 11.17 -25.32 4.15
CA ARG A 60 11.71 -25.47 2.79
C ARG A 60 10.63 -25.61 1.73
N MET A 61 9.43 -26.10 2.09
CA MET A 61 8.28 -26.12 1.17
C MET A 61 7.83 -24.71 0.79
N MET A 62 7.72 -23.78 1.74
CA MET A 62 7.44 -22.37 1.42
C MET A 62 8.57 -21.71 0.65
N ARG A 63 9.82 -22.06 0.97
CA ARG A 63 10.99 -21.56 0.24
C ARG A 63 10.98 -21.99 -1.24
N ALA A 64 10.51 -23.22 -1.55
CA ALA A 64 10.32 -23.68 -2.92
C ALA A 64 9.36 -22.76 -3.70
N ILE A 65 8.19 -22.49 -3.11
CA ILE A 65 7.19 -21.57 -3.68
C ILE A 65 7.76 -20.15 -3.81
N ARG A 66 8.47 -19.66 -2.77
CA ARG A 66 9.11 -18.34 -2.83
C ARG A 66 10.09 -18.21 -3.97
N PHE A 67 11.02 -19.17 -4.14
CA PHE A 67 11.98 -19.14 -5.24
C PHE A 67 11.28 -19.19 -6.59
N SER A 68 10.22 -20.00 -6.71
CA SER A 68 9.38 -20.02 -7.90
C SER A 68 8.81 -18.64 -8.22
N ALA A 69 8.20 -17.95 -7.24
CA ALA A 69 7.60 -16.64 -7.40
C ALA A 69 8.63 -15.51 -7.64
N GLN A 70 9.82 -15.59 -7.04
CA GLN A 70 10.88 -14.59 -7.19
C GLN A 70 11.58 -14.68 -8.53
N LEU A 71 11.88 -15.91 -9.00
CA LEU A 71 12.66 -16.17 -10.19
C LEU A 71 11.82 -16.44 -11.44
N GLY A 72 10.51 -16.67 -11.28
CA GLY A 72 9.64 -17.12 -12.37
C GLY A 72 9.95 -18.55 -12.84
N PHE A 73 10.45 -19.40 -11.93
CA PHE A 73 10.81 -20.78 -12.23
C PHE A 73 9.69 -21.73 -11.84
N SER A 74 9.53 -22.84 -12.59
CA SER A 74 8.59 -23.90 -12.26
C SER A 74 9.16 -24.84 -11.19
N LEU A 75 8.28 -25.44 -10.37
CA LEU A 75 8.70 -26.53 -9.49
C LEU A 75 8.93 -27.82 -10.30
N GLU A 76 9.99 -28.52 -9.99
CA GLU A 76 10.21 -29.87 -10.52
C GLU A 76 9.10 -30.80 -10.00
N PRO A 77 8.52 -31.68 -10.86
CA PRO A 77 7.35 -32.47 -10.50
C PRO A 77 7.52 -33.35 -9.24
N LYS A 78 8.71 -33.92 -9.01
CA LYS A 78 8.99 -34.73 -7.81
C LYS A 78 9.05 -33.84 -6.57
N THR A 79 9.67 -32.67 -6.69
CA THR A 79 9.71 -31.65 -5.62
C THR A 79 8.29 -31.17 -5.27
N GLN A 80 7.46 -30.87 -6.27
CA GLN A 80 6.06 -30.46 -6.08
C GLN A 80 5.24 -31.54 -5.37
N ARG A 81 5.35 -32.79 -5.78
CA ARG A 81 4.68 -33.92 -5.09
C ARG A 81 5.13 -34.04 -3.64
N GLY A 82 6.42 -33.85 -3.36
CA GLY A 82 6.96 -33.84 -2.01
C GLY A 82 6.35 -32.75 -1.13
N VAL A 83 6.20 -31.54 -1.67
CA VAL A 83 5.54 -30.42 -1.00
C VAL A 83 4.10 -30.76 -0.64
N VAL A 84 3.30 -31.21 -1.59
CA VAL A 84 1.89 -31.56 -1.38
C VAL A 84 1.75 -32.68 -0.32
N LYS A 85 2.61 -33.71 -0.42
CA LYS A 85 2.59 -34.86 0.52
C LYS A 85 2.88 -34.46 1.95
N LEU A 86 3.78 -33.50 2.18
CA LEU A 86 4.25 -33.09 3.49
C LEU A 86 3.69 -31.74 3.97
N ALA A 87 2.75 -31.14 3.22
CA ALA A 87 2.19 -29.82 3.52
C ALA A 87 1.72 -29.67 4.99
N GLY A 88 1.14 -30.73 5.56
CA GLY A 88 0.65 -30.75 6.95
C GLY A 88 1.74 -30.55 8.01
N SER A 89 3.01 -30.80 7.71
CA SER A 89 4.11 -30.55 8.64
C SER A 89 4.40 -29.05 8.84
N LEU A 90 3.88 -28.17 7.97
CA LEU A 90 4.04 -26.71 8.11
C LEU A 90 3.41 -26.19 9.43
N LYS A 91 2.42 -26.89 10.00
CA LYS A 91 1.80 -26.52 11.29
C LYS A 91 2.80 -26.49 12.46
N PHE A 92 3.91 -27.20 12.35
CA PHE A 92 4.95 -27.28 13.40
C PHE A 92 6.04 -26.20 13.25
N VAL A 93 6.02 -25.43 12.16
CA VAL A 93 6.98 -24.36 11.92
C VAL A 93 6.58 -23.11 12.71
N ALA A 94 7.55 -22.41 13.30
CA ALA A 94 7.36 -21.15 14.00
C ALA A 94 6.69 -20.11 13.08
N LYS A 95 5.71 -19.38 13.63
CA LYS A 95 4.88 -18.44 12.87
C LYS A 95 5.69 -17.27 12.29
N GLU A 96 6.73 -16.85 13.00
CA GLU A 96 7.67 -15.81 12.56
C GLU A 96 8.40 -16.23 11.27
N ARG A 97 8.85 -17.49 11.20
CA ARG A 97 9.51 -18.00 9.99
C ARG A 97 8.55 -18.11 8.81
N ILE A 98 7.30 -18.54 9.05
CA ILE A 98 6.22 -18.57 8.06
C ILE A 98 5.94 -17.15 7.54
N ARG A 99 5.79 -16.16 8.44
CA ARG A 99 5.60 -14.75 8.11
C ARG A 99 6.71 -14.24 7.19
N ASP A 100 7.96 -14.49 7.55
CA ASP A 100 9.11 -13.98 6.80
C ASP A 100 9.17 -14.53 5.37
N GLU A 101 8.81 -15.80 5.17
CA GLU A 101 8.69 -16.37 3.82
C GLU A 101 7.46 -15.82 3.08
N LEU A 102 6.33 -15.62 3.76
CA LEU A 102 5.12 -15.00 3.20
C LEU A 102 5.39 -13.58 2.71
N ILE A 103 6.06 -12.74 3.51
CA ILE A 103 6.46 -11.39 3.12
C ILE A 103 7.30 -11.42 1.84
N LYS A 104 8.27 -12.33 1.74
CA LYS A 104 9.13 -12.48 0.55
C LYS A 104 8.35 -12.94 -0.69
N ILE A 105 7.30 -13.74 -0.53
CA ILE A 105 6.39 -14.13 -1.62
C ILE A 105 5.57 -12.90 -2.07
N ILE A 106 4.97 -12.16 -1.14
CA ILE A 106 4.18 -10.95 -1.43
C ILE A 106 5.05 -9.86 -2.08
N ALA A 107 6.30 -9.72 -1.67
CA ALA A 107 7.26 -8.76 -2.23
C ALA A 107 7.90 -9.21 -3.54
N SER A 108 7.64 -10.45 -4.01
CA SER A 108 8.24 -11.00 -5.22
C SER A 108 7.70 -10.35 -6.51
N ASN A 109 8.30 -10.70 -7.65
CA ASN A 109 7.84 -10.27 -8.96
C ASN A 109 6.53 -10.93 -9.41
N GLN A 110 6.19 -12.09 -8.82
CA GLN A 110 4.98 -12.87 -9.15
C GLN A 110 4.21 -13.23 -7.88
N PRO A 111 3.73 -12.21 -7.10
CA PRO A 111 3.14 -12.46 -5.79
C PRO A 111 1.82 -13.23 -5.87
N ALA A 112 0.99 -12.96 -6.87
CA ALA A 112 -0.29 -13.64 -7.06
C ALA A 112 -0.10 -15.12 -7.42
N GLU A 113 0.85 -15.38 -8.31
CA GLU A 113 1.26 -16.73 -8.70
C GLU A 113 1.84 -17.49 -7.49
N GLY A 114 2.60 -16.80 -6.63
CA GLY A 114 3.13 -17.37 -5.39
C GLY A 114 2.02 -17.77 -4.41
N ILE A 115 1.00 -16.95 -4.19
CA ILE A 115 -0.14 -17.30 -3.35
C ILE A 115 -1.00 -18.41 -3.98
N ALA A 116 -1.20 -18.39 -5.30
CA ALA A 116 -1.88 -19.47 -6.01
C ALA A 116 -1.13 -20.80 -5.84
N ALA A 117 0.19 -20.80 -5.98
CA ALA A 117 1.03 -21.98 -5.77
C ALA A 117 0.99 -22.50 -4.31
N LEU A 118 0.89 -21.61 -3.30
CA LEU A 118 0.65 -22.03 -1.91
C LEU A 118 -0.69 -22.76 -1.76
N HIS A 119 -1.74 -22.28 -2.44
CA HIS A 119 -3.06 -22.92 -2.45
C HIS A 119 -2.98 -24.30 -3.11
N GLU A 120 -2.47 -24.39 -4.34
CA GLU A 120 -2.32 -25.64 -5.12
C GLU A 120 -1.47 -26.69 -4.37
N ALA A 121 -0.43 -26.22 -3.69
CA ALA A 121 0.45 -27.05 -2.87
C ALA A 121 -0.16 -27.44 -1.51
N LYS A 122 -1.40 -27.03 -1.22
CA LYS A 122 -2.10 -27.26 0.07
C LYS A 122 -1.38 -26.69 1.30
N LEU A 123 -0.51 -25.70 1.10
CA LEU A 123 0.19 -25.00 2.17
C LEU A 123 -0.65 -23.86 2.75
N LEU A 124 -1.44 -23.16 1.91
CA LEU A 124 -2.16 -21.96 2.29
C LEU A 124 -3.13 -22.19 3.47
N GLN A 125 -3.78 -23.34 3.54
CA GLN A 125 -4.67 -23.72 4.64
C GLN A 125 -4.00 -23.76 6.03
N TYR A 126 -2.67 -23.92 6.10
CA TYR A 126 -1.90 -23.89 7.36
C TYR A 126 -1.33 -22.51 7.69
N ILE A 127 -1.43 -21.57 6.74
CA ILE A 127 -0.93 -20.20 6.85
C ILE A 127 -2.11 -19.25 7.07
N ILE A 128 -3.03 -19.17 6.08
CA ILE A 128 -4.19 -18.27 6.05
C ILE A 128 -5.42 -19.05 5.57
N PRO A 129 -5.98 -19.95 6.40
CA PRO A 129 -7.18 -20.71 6.03
C PRO A 129 -8.38 -19.83 5.69
N GLU A 130 -8.42 -18.62 6.24
CA GLU A 130 -9.47 -17.63 5.99
C GLU A 130 -9.52 -17.20 4.51
N LEU A 131 -8.37 -17.12 3.86
CA LEU A 131 -8.30 -16.76 2.43
C LEU A 131 -8.86 -17.86 1.54
N GLU A 132 -8.67 -19.13 1.92
CA GLU A 132 -9.21 -20.29 1.20
C GLU A 132 -10.74 -20.38 1.22
N GLN A 133 -11.40 -19.77 2.22
CA GLN A 133 -12.86 -19.71 2.26
C GLN A 133 -13.44 -18.94 1.06
N GLY A 134 -12.65 -18.12 0.39
CA GLY A 134 -13.04 -17.39 -0.83
C GLY A 134 -13.02 -18.22 -2.11
N VAL A 135 -12.48 -19.44 -2.10
CA VAL A 135 -12.40 -20.31 -3.26
C VAL A 135 -13.81 -20.70 -3.73
N GLY A 136 -14.11 -20.44 -5.00
CA GLY A 136 -15.43 -20.74 -5.58
C GLY A 136 -16.58 -19.83 -5.14
N VAL A 137 -16.38 -18.92 -4.20
CA VAL A 137 -17.43 -18.01 -3.72
C VAL A 137 -17.71 -16.95 -4.79
N ARG A 138 -18.85 -17.07 -5.45
CA ARG A 138 -19.32 -16.11 -6.46
C ARG A 138 -19.77 -14.81 -5.81
N GLN A 139 -19.53 -13.70 -6.50
CA GLN A 139 -19.86 -12.34 -6.10
C GLN A 139 -21.12 -11.83 -6.86
N ASN A 140 -21.44 -10.55 -6.69
CA ASN A 140 -22.51 -9.88 -7.43
C ASN A 140 -22.03 -9.38 -8.80
N HIS A 141 -22.93 -8.74 -9.56
CA HIS A 141 -22.74 -8.32 -10.96
C HIS A 141 -21.53 -7.40 -11.23
N HIS A 142 -20.96 -6.75 -10.22
CA HIS A 142 -19.79 -5.88 -10.36
C HIS A 142 -18.45 -6.63 -10.38
N HIS A 143 -18.45 -7.93 -10.08
CA HIS A 143 -17.25 -8.77 -10.02
C HIS A 143 -17.44 -10.03 -10.85
N ILE A 144 -16.65 -10.18 -11.91
CA ILE A 144 -16.72 -11.35 -12.80
C ILE A 144 -16.00 -12.58 -12.23
N TYR A 145 -15.18 -12.41 -11.20
CA TYR A 145 -14.40 -13.50 -10.61
C TYR A 145 -14.91 -13.89 -9.22
N PRO A 146 -14.73 -15.18 -8.80
CA PRO A 146 -14.89 -15.58 -7.41
C PRO A 146 -13.95 -14.81 -6.48
N VAL A 147 -14.31 -14.70 -5.19
CA VAL A 147 -13.58 -13.89 -4.19
C VAL A 147 -12.10 -14.19 -4.15
N PHE A 148 -11.69 -15.46 -4.06
CA PHE A 148 -10.28 -15.84 -4.03
C PHE A 148 -9.53 -15.37 -5.27
N LYS A 149 -10.07 -15.62 -6.46
CA LYS A 149 -9.45 -15.19 -7.73
C LYS A 149 -9.38 -13.67 -7.85
N HIS A 150 -10.44 -12.97 -7.42
CA HIS A 150 -10.44 -11.51 -7.35
C HIS A 150 -9.32 -10.98 -6.45
N ASN A 151 -9.15 -11.54 -5.25
CA ASN A 151 -8.09 -11.17 -4.33
C ASN A 151 -6.68 -11.40 -4.92
N LEU A 152 -6.47 -12.52 -5.61
CA LEU A 152 -5.22 -12.79 -6.34
C LEU A 152 -4.96 -11.77 -7.46
N LEU A 153 -5.98 -11.43 -8.24
CA LEU A 153 -5.86 -10.44 -9.30
C LEU A 153 -5.64 -9.03 -8.74
N SER A 154 -6.28 -8.69 -7.62
CA SER A 154 -6.02 -7.43 -6.92
C SER A 154 -4.57 -7.34 -6.42
N LEU A 155 -4.02 -8.44 -5.88
CA LEU A 155 -2.59 -8.52 -5.55
C LEU A 155 -1.71 -8.34 -6.78
N LYS A 156 -2.04 -9.02 -7.89
CA LYS A 156 -1.29 -8.97 -9.16
C LYS A 156 -1.20 -7.56 -9.74
N TYR A 157 -2.30 -6.84 -9.72
CA TYR A 157 -2.42 -5.51 -10.33
C TYR A 157 -2.19 -4.37 -9.33
N CYS A 158 -1.75 -4.66 -8.11
CA CYS A 158 -1.42 -3.64 -7.13
C CYS A 158 -0.23 -2.80 -7.61
N PRO A 159 -0.38 -1.47 -7.80
CA PRO A 159 0.69 -0.62 -8.33
C PRO A 159 1.85 -0.43 -7.34
N SER A 160 1.59 -0.61 -6.05
CA SER A 160 2.61 -0.44 -5.01
C SER A 160 3.60 -1.58 -4.97
N GLN A 161 4.87 -1.26 -4.70
CA GLN A 161 5.91 -2.26 -4.39
C GLN A 161 5.98 -2.59 -2.89
N GLU A 162 5.33 -1.78 -2.05
CA GLU A 162 5.25 -1.99 -0.61
C GLU A 162 4.45 -3.27 -0.30
N TRP A 163 5.08 -4.22 0.39
CA TRP A 163 4.45 -5.50 0.70
C TRP A 163 3.21 -5.36 1.60
N THR A 164 3.13 -4.33 2.44
CA THR A 164 1.96 -4.04 3.27
C THR A 164 0.74 -3.65 2.43
N VAL A 165 0.94 -2.84 1.40
CA VAL A 165 -0.13 -2.44 0.46
C VAL A 165 -0.57 -3.63 -0.40
N ARG A 166 0.39 -4.43 -0.88
CA ARG A 166 0.12 -5.68 -1.59
C ARG A 166 -0.65 -6.69 -0.74
N LEU A 167 -0.29 -6.81 0.54
CA LEU A 167 -1.00 -7.67 1.48
C LEU A 167 -2.42 -7.15 1.75
N ALA A 168 -2.60 -5.83 1.85
CA ALA A 168 -3.93 -5.21 1.94
C ALA A 168 -4.77 -5.50 0.68
N ALA A 169 -4.16 -5.45 -0.52
CA ALA A 169 -4.84 -5.83 -1.76
C ALA A 169 -5.27 -7.31 -1.80
N LEU A 170 -4.45 -8.21 -1.24
CA LEU A 170 -4.83 -9.62 -1.10
C LEU A 170 -5.98 -9.82 -0.10
N PHE A 171 -6.08 -8.99 0.92
CA PHE A 171 -6.99 -9.18 2.06
C PHE A 171 -8.25 -8.32 2.05
N HIS A 172 -8.38 -7.32 1.17
CA HIS A 172 -9.47 -6.35 1.26
C HIS A 172 -10.86 -6.99 1.30
N ASP A 173 -11.04 -8.06 0.56
CA ASP A 173 -12.30 -8.80 0.42
C ASP A 173 -12.35 -10.14 1.19
N ILE A 174 -11.38 -10.41 2.05
CA ILE A 174 -11.24 -11.70 2.76
C ILE A 174 -12.48 -12.10 3.58
N ALA A 175 -13.29 -11.13 4.02
CA ALA A 175 -14.49 -11.38 4.81
C ALA A 175 -15.75 -11.61 3.97
N LYS A 176 -15.73 -11.42 2.65
CA LYS A 176 -16.90 -11.62 1.79
C LYS A 176 -17.56 -13.00 1.95
N PRO A 177 -16.82 -14.12 2.04
CA PRO A 177 -17.44 -15.42 2.30
C PRO A 177 -18.27 -15.44 3.59
N LYS A 178 -17.77 -14.81 4.65
CA LYS A 178 -18.41 -14.76 5.97
C LYS A 178 -19.60 -13.80 6.04
N THR A 179 -19.56 -12.72 5.26
CA THR A 179 -20.60 -11.68 5.27
C THR A 179 -21.63 -11.87 4.15
N ARG A 180 -21.49 -12.92 3.34
CA ARG A 180 -22.39 -13.24 2.25
C ARG A 180 -23.82 -13.45 2.74
N ARG A 181 -24.77 -12.70 2.17
CA ARG A 181 -26.22 -12.82 2.43
C ARG A 181 -26.98 -12.81 1.10
N LEU A 182 -28.14 -13.44 1.09
CA LEU A 182 -29.10 -13.35 0.00
C LEU A 182 -30.25 -12.45 0.49
N ILE A 183 -30.41 -11.28 -0.10
CA ILE A 183 -31.46 -10.32 0.24
C ILE A 183 -32.20 -9.99 -1.06
N ASN A 184 -33.52 -10.24 -1.07
CA ASN A 184 -34.38 -10.02 -2.25
C ASN A 184 -33.82 -10.67 -3.54
N GLY A 185 -33.29 -11.88 -3.43
CA GLY A 185 -32.70 -12.62 -4.57
C GLY A 185 -31.32 -12.14 -5.01
N GLN A 186 -30.75 -11.12 -4.37
CA GLN A 186 -29.42 -10.59 -4.67
C GLN A 186 -28.39 -10.96 -3.61
N VAL A 187 -27.19 -11.31 -4.05
CA VAL A 187 -26.05 -11.57 -3.15
C VAL A 187 -25.47 -10.25 -2.70
N THR A 188 -25.34 -10.09 -1.38
CA THR A 188 -24.77 -8.90 -0.74
C THR A 188 -23.67 -9.29 0.24
N PHE A 189 -22.77 -8.32 0.57
CA PHE A 189 -21.60 -8.51 1.43
C PHE A 189 -21.43 -7.32 2.39
N TYR A 190 -22.52 -6.81 2.98
CA TYR A 190 -22.47 -5.63 3.83
C TYR A 190 -21.50 -5.78 5.00
N ASN A 191 -20.78 -4.69 5.30
CA ASN A 191 -19.79 -4.58 6.37
C ASN A 191 -18.59 -5.54 6.23
N HIS A 192 -18.32 -6.08 5.02
CA HIS A 192 -17.17 -6.96 4.82
C HIS A 192 -15.84 -6.25 5.13
N GLU A 193 -15.76 -4.94 4.93
CA GLU A 193 -14.58 -4.12 5.26
C GLU A 193 -14.28 -4.10 6.76
N TYR A 194 -15.29 -3.97 7.62
CA TYR A 194 -15.12 -3.98 9.08
C TYR A 194 -14.86 -5.39 9.62
N VAL A 195 -15.58 -6.38 9.11
CA VAL A 195 -15.35 -7.79 9.47
C VAL A 195 -13.98 -8.24 8.97
N GLY A 196 -13.60 -7.82 7.75
CA GLY A 196 -12.30 -8.08 7.12
C GLY A 196 -11.16 -7.50 7.94
N ALA A 197 -11.26 -6.24 8.36
CA ALA A 197 -10.26 -5.60 9.20
C ALA A 197 -10.00 -6.39 10.50
N LYS A 198 -11.07 -6.85 11.17
CA LYS A 198 -10.94 -7.70 12.37
C LYS A 198 -10.33 -9.08 12.07
N MET A 199 -10.64 -9.66 10.91
CA MET A 199 -10.03 -10.93 10.48
C MET A 199 -8.55 -10.76 10.19
N VAL A 200 -8.18 -9.71 9.47
CA VAL A 200 -6.78 -9.38 9.13
C VAL A 200 -5.96 -9.11 10.39
N ASP A 201 -6.50 -8.35 11.34
CA ASP A 201 -5.86 -8.13 12.65
C ASP A 201 -5.50 -9.46 13.36
N ARG A 202 -6.44 -10.40 13.41
CA ARG A 202 -6.23 -11.74 14.00
C ARG A 202 -5.21 -12.55 13.21
N ILE A 203 -5.26 -12.53 11.88
CA ILE A 203 -4.32 -13.26 11.02
C ILE A 203 -2.90 -12.73 11.24
N MET A 204 -2.72 -11.41 11.18
CA MET A 204 -1.41 -10.79 11.34
C MET A 204 -0.86 -10.96 12.76
N THR A 205 -1.70 -10.91 13.79
CA THR A 205 -1.33 -11.23 15.18
C THR A 205 -0.89 -12.70 15.31
N ARG A 206 -1.66 -13.65 14.76
CA ARG A 206 -1.33 -15.09 14.74
C ARG A 206 0.00 -15.38 14.06
N LEU A 207 0.30 -14.65 12.97
CA LEU A 207 1.54 -14.77 12.21
C LEU A 207 2.68 -13.92 12.79
N LYS A 208 2.47 -13.24 13.91
CA LYS A 208 3.50 -12.45 14.60
C LYS A 208 4.08 -11.29 13.77
N PHE A 209 3.24 -10.59 13.00
CA PHE A 209 3.64 -9.35 12.35
C PHE A 209 3.88 -8.25 13.40
N LYS A 210 4.71 -7.26 13.06
CA LYS A 210 4.90 -6.06 13.88
C LYS A 210 3.60 -5.26 13.97
N ASN A 211 3.39 -4.55 15.08
CA ASN A 211 2.17 -3.76 15.29
C ASN A 211 1.98 -2.68 14.21
N GLU A 212 3.04 -1.97 13.87
CA GLU A 212 3.04 -0.92 12.84
C GLU A 212 2.52 -1.45 11.49
N ASP A 213 3.10 -2.56 11.00
CA ASP A 213 2.68 -3.20 9.75
C ASP A 213 1.22 -3.66 9.81
N ARG A 214 0.82 -4.25 10.94
CA ARG A 214 -0.53 -4.74 11.19
C ARG A 214 -1.54 -3.60 11.16
N GLU A 215 -1.28 -2.52 11.87
CA GLU A 215 -2.14 -1.33 11.92
C GLU A 215 -2.33 -0.72 10.54
N LYS A 216 -1.25 -0.60 9.75
CA LYS A 216 -1.31 -0.10 8.38
C LYS A 216 -2.21 -0.98 7.50
N VAL A 217 -1.99 -2.29 7.48
CA VAL A 217 -2.80 -3.22 6.64
C VAL A 217 -4.26 -3.22 7.08
N VAL A 218 -4.53 -3.27 8.39
CA VAL A 218 -5.88 -3.22 8.96
C VAL A 218 -6.59 -1.92 8.59
N ASN A 219 -5.91 -0.78 8.68
CA ASN A 219 -6.43 0.53 8.31
C ASN A 219 -6.83 0.58 6.83
N LEU A 220 -5.96 0.11 5.93
CA LEU A 220 -6.24 0.05 4.49
C LEU A 220 -7.45 -0.84 4.19
N VAL A 221 -7.49 -2.06 4.76
CA VAL A 221 -8.62 -2.98 4.57
C VAL A 221 -9.92 -2.41 5.13
N LYS A 222 -9.90 -1.76 6.29
CA LYS A 222 -11.07 -1.14 6.90
C LYS A 222 -11.67 -0.03 6.05
N ASN A 223 -10.83 0.74 5.35
CA ASN A 223 -11.23 1.96 4.66
C ASN A 223 -11.26 1.80 3.12
N HIS A 224 -11.07 0.58 2.56
CA HIS A 224 -11.04 0.38 1.11
C HIS A 224 -12.39 0.69 0.43
N MET A 225 -13.51 0.55 1.15
CA MET A 225 -14.85 0.89 0.69
C MET A 225 -15.16 2.34 1.01
N PHE A 226 -14.70 3.25 0.17
CA PHE A 226 -15.10 4.65 0.22
C PHE A 226 -15.95 5.02 -0.99
N TYR A 227 -16.98 5.84 -0.75
CA TYR A 227 -17.81 6.41 -1.81
C TYR A 227 -17.23 7.73 -2.26
N TYR A 228 -17.11 7.90 -3.57
CA TYR A 228 -16.72 9.16 -4.17
C TYR A 228 -17.37 9.34 -5.54
N ASN A 229 -18.23 10.36 -5.65
CA ASN A 229 -18.74 10.89 -6.91
C ASN A 229 -18.50 12.38 -6.98
N VAL A 230 -18.11 12.84 -8.17
CA VAL A 230 -17.88 14.25 -8.44
C VAL A 230 -19.21 15.00 -8.33
N GLY A 231 -19.23 16.12 -7.62
CA GLY A 231 -20.43 16.91 -7.36
C GLY A 231 -21.26 16.46 -6.13
N GLU A 232 -21.08 15.23 -5.65
CA GLU A 232 -21.82 14.73 -4.48
C GLU A 232 -20.99 14.74 -3.19
N VAL A 233 -19.67 14.61 -3.29
CA VAL A 233 -18.78 14.52 -2.13
C VAL A 233 -18.09 15.86 -1.89
N SER A 234 -18.38 16.44 -0.73
CA SER A 234 -17.83 17.74 -0.30
C SER A 234 -16.36 17.63 0.18
N ALA A 235 -15.64 18.75 0.17
CA ALA A 235 -14.32 18.87 0.78
C ALA A 235 -14.29 18.42 2.25
N ALA A 236 -15.36 18.67 3.02
CA ALA A 236 -15.49 18.20 4.41
C ALA A 236 -15.49 16.66 4.49
N SER A 237 -16.10 15.96 3.52
CA SER A 237 -16.08 14.51 3.46
C SER A 237 -14.70 13.98 3.12
N VAL A 238 -13.96 14.67 2.23
CA VAL A 238 -12.57 14.36 1.91
C VAL A 238 -11.68 14.55 3.15
N ARG A 239 -11.84 15.64 3.93
CA ARG A 239 -11.12 15.83 5.21
C ARG A 239 -11.40 14.71 6.20
N ARG A 240 -12.66 14.23 6.30
CA ARG A 240 -13.00 13.08 7.16
C ARG A 240 -12.30 11.79 6.69
N LEU A 241 -12.19 11.57 5.38
CA LEU A 241 -11.43 10.42 4.83
C LEU A 241 -9.95 10.52 5.21
N ILE A 242 -9.33 11.70 5.03
CA ILE A 242 -7.94 11.96 5.42
C ILE A 242 -7.72 11.67 6.91
N SER A 243 -8.62 12.17 7.77
CA SER A 243 -8.54 11.96 9.23
C SER A 243 -8.67 10.49 9.63
N LYS A 244 -9.48 9.69 8.92
CA LYS A 244 -9.67 8.26 9.21
C LYS A 244 -8.49 7.39 8.76
N VAL A 245 -7.91 7.71 7.62
CA VAL A 245 -6.89 6.89 6.95
C VAL A 245 -5.48 7.28 7.41
N GLY A 246 -5.28 8.56 7.74
CA GLY A 246 -3.97 9.18 7.92
C GLY A 246 -3.38 9.66 6.59
N ARG A 247 -2.72 10.82 6.62
CA ARG A 247 -2.14 11.45 5.41
C ARG A 247 -1.16 10.51 4.71
N GLU A 248 -0.35 9.82 5.48
CA GLU A 248 0.70 8.88 5.04
C GLU A 248 0.16 7.67 4.28
N ASN A 249 -1.10 7.29 4.53
CA ASN A 249 -1.71 6.10 3.92
C ASN A 249 -2.63 6.41 2.72
N LEU A 250 -2.85 7.69 2.38
CA LEU A 250 -3.82 8.07 1.34
C LEU A 250 -3.43 7.54 -0.04
N GLN A 251 -2.15 7.63 -0.40
CA GLN A 251 -1.68 7.10 -1.68
C GLN A 251 -1.81 5.58 -1.74
N ASP A 252 -1.56 4.90 -0.61
CA ASP A 252 -1.71 3.46 -0.50
C ASP A 252 -3.17 3.02 -0.63
N LEU A 253 -4.10 3.81 -0.08
CA LEU A 253 -5.55 3.59 -0.26
C LEU A 253 -5.97 3.74 -1.74
N ILE A 254 -5.42 4.71 -2.46
CA ILE A 254 -5.64 4.87 -3.91
C ILE A 254 -5.07 3.66 -4.67
N TYR A 255 -3.86 3.20 -4.34
CA TYR A 255 -3.29 1.98 -4.94
C TYR A 255 -4.15 0.75 -4.67
N LEU A 256 -4.68 0.61 -3.46
CA LEU A 256 -5.61 -0.46 -3.13
C LEU A 256 -6.89 -0.39 -3.97
N ARG A 257 -7.45 0.81 -4.17
CA ARG A 257 -8.65 1.00 -5.02
C ARG A 257 -8.38 0.68 -6.49
N VAL A 258 -7.21 1.04 -7.01
CA VAL A 258 -6.77 0.66 -8.36
C VAL A 258 -6.65 -0.86 -8.49
N ALA A 259 -6.02 -1.50 -7.51
CA ALA A 259 -5.85 -2.94 -7.44
C ALA A 259 -7.20 -3.69 -7.44
N ASP A 260 -8.15 -3.28 -6.60
CA ASP A 260 -9.53 -3.81 -6.53
C ASP A 260 -10.24 -3.70 -7.89
N ARG A 261 -10.21 -2.52 -8.51
CA ARG A 261 -10.85 -2.28 -9.81
C ARG A 261 -10.30 -3.18 -10.91
N LEU A 262 -8.97 -3.24 -11.04
CA LEU A 262 -8.33 -4.10 -12.04
C LEU A 262 -8.56 -5.59 -11.73
N GLY A 263 -8.53 -5.96 -10.45
CA GLY A 263 -8.86 -7.30 -9.97
C GLY A 263 -10.29 -7.74 -10.27
N SER A 264 -11.24 -6.79 -10.38
CA SER A 264 -12.62 -7.03 -10.78
C SER A 264 -12.81 -7.22 -12.30
N GLY A 265 -11.74 -7.05 -13.10
CA GLY A 265 -11.81 -7.13 -14.57
C GLY A 265 -12.19 -5.80 -15.23
N THR A 266 -12.18 -4.68 -14.50
CA THR A 266 -12.49 -3.37 -15.06
C THR A 266 -11.29 -2.85 -15.86
N PRO A 267 -11.44 -2.42 -17.15
CA PRO A 267 -10.28 -2.07 -17.98
C PRO A 267 -9.61 -0.75 -17.61
N LYS A 268 -10.33 0.17 -16.93
CA LYS A 268 -9.79 1.49 -16.53
C LYS A 268 -9.35 1.48 -15.07
N ALA A 269 -8.03 1.48 -14.85
CA ALA A 269 -7.42 1.59 -13.52
C ALA A 269 -7.81 2.90 -12.81
N MET A 270 -7.70 4.03 -13.53
CA MET A 270 -7.91 5.39 -13.02
C MET A 270 -9.04 6.11 -13.76
N PRO A 271 -10.32 5.85 -13.40
CA PRO A 271 -11.45 6.60 -13.96
C PRO A 271 -11.44 8.06 -13.49
N TYR A 272 -12.25 8.90 -14.14
CA TYR A 272 -12.35 10.32 -13.81
C TYR A 272 -12.58 10.57 -12.30
N ASN A 273 -13.55 9.89 -11.70
CA ASN A 273 -13.86 10.05 -10.27
C ASN A 273 -12.64 9.78 -9.36
N LEU A 274 -11.81 8.79 -9.69
CA LEU A 274 -10.63 8.48 -8.87
C LEU A 274 -9.53 9.53 -9.05
N ARG A 275 -9.32 10.05 -10.27
CA ARG A 275 -8.41 11.18 -10.52
C ARG A 275 -8.87 12.44 -9.82
N HIS A 276 -10.19 12.72 -9.88
CA HIS A 276 -10.77 13.87 -9.18
C HIS A 276 -10.66 13.73 -7.66
N LEU A 277 -10.79 12.51 -7.10
CA LEU A 277 -10.51 12.30 -5.68
C LEU A 277 -9.05 12.62 -5.34
N GLN A 278 -8.09 12.18 -6.16
CA GLN A 278 -6.68 12.52 -5.93
C GLN A 278 -6.44 14.04 -5.96
N TYR A 279 -7.02 14.72 -6.94
CA TYR A 279 -7.01 16.18 -7.00
C TYR A 279 -7.60 16.80 -5.71
N MET A 280 -8.76 16.34 -5.26
CA MET A 280 -9.40 16.83 -4.04
C MET A 280 -8.61 16.52 -2.77
N LEU A 281 -7.95 15.35 -2.68
CA LEU A 281 -7.07 15.01 -1.57
C LEU A 281 -5.88 15.96 -1.51
N GLU A 282 -5.23 16.25 -2.64
CA GLU A 282 -4.09 17.17 -2.71
C GLU A 282 -4.54 18.62 -2.45
N LYS A 283 -5.64 19.07 -3.05
CA LYS A 283 -6.24 20.38 -2.80
C LYS A 283 -6.53 20.62 -1.32
N VAL A 284 -7.18 19.65 -0.66
CA VAL A 284 -7.57 19.76 0.75
C VAL A 284 -6.36 19.65 1.69
N GLN A 285 -5.30 18.93 1.31
CA GLN A 285 -4.06 18.86 2.08
C GLN A 285 -3.24 20.15 1.97
N ASN A 286 -3.29 20.78 0.82
CA ASN A 286 -2.64 22.05 0.51
C ASN A 286 -3.56 23.25 0.76
N ASP A 287 -4.79 23.01 1.26
CA ASP A 287 -5.71 24.08 1.68
C ASP A 287 -4.94 25.02 2.61
N PRO A 288 -5.00 26.32 2.35
CA PRO A 288 -3.95 27.24 2.75
C PRO A 288 -3.64 27.19 4.23
N VAL A 289 -2.35 27.31 4.48
CA VAL A 289 -1.73 27.73 5.71
C VAL A 289 -2.74 28.58 6.47
N SER A 290 -3.27 28.08 7.58
CA SER A 290 -4.17 28.87 8.40
C SER A 290 -3.35 30.01 9.01
N VAL A 291 -4.00 31.09 9.36
CA VAL A 291 -3.43 32.23 10.13
C VAL A 291 -2.58 31.74 11.32
N LYS A 292 -2.86 30.54 11.86
CA LYS A 292 -2.08 29.89 12.94
C LYS A 292 -0.65 29.48 12.55
N MET A 293 -0.31 29.49 11.27
CA MET A 293 1.04 29.12 10.77
C MET A 293 1.91 30.36 10.50
N LEU A 294 1.38 31.57 10.64
CA LEU A 294 2.17 32.77 10.64
C LEU A 294 3.13 32.82 11.82
N ALA A 295 4.31 33.38 11.62
CA ALA A 295 5.30 33.60 12.68
C ALA A 295 4.87 34.67 13.70
N ILE A 296 3.68 35.26 13.54
CA ILE A 296 3.01 36.15 14.49
C ILE A 296 1.55 35.71 14.70
N ASN A 297 0.97 36.15 15.80
CA ASN A 297 -0.42 35.88 16.16
C ASN A 297 -1.13 37.14 16.69
N GLY A 298 -2.38 36.98 17.17
CA GLY A 298 -3.15 38.08 17.71
C GLY A 298 -2.52 38.77 18.95
N ASP A 299 -1.82 38.01 19.78
CA ASP A 299 -1.13 38.54 20.98
C ASP A 299 0.05 39.43 20.57
N ASP A 300 0.72 39.14 19.46
CA ASP A 300 1.76 40.01 18.89
C ASP A 300 1.19 41.34 18.40
N LEU A 301 0.01 41.35 17.81
CA LEU A 301 -0.69 42.56 17.38
C LEU A 301 -1.09 43.44 18.56
N ILE A 302 -1.42 42.84 19.69
CA ILE A 302 -1.74 43.57 20.95
C ILE A 302 -0.46 44.13 21.57
N SER A 303 0.51 43.25 21.81
CA SER A 303 1.68 43.58 22.63
C SER A 303 2.67 44.52 21.94
N VAL A 304 2.90 44.32 20.62
CA VAL A 304 3.90 45.05 19.82
C VAL A 304 3.24 46.25 19.13
N LEU A 305 2.11 46.04 18.45
CA LEU A 305 1.45 47.10 17.64
C LEU A 305 0.39 47.89 18.40
N LYS A 306 0.11 47.51 19.67
CA LYS A 306 -0.87 48.17 20.57
C LYS A 306 -2.26 48.29 19.93
N LEU A 307 -2.63 47.34 19.12
CA LEU A 307 -3.96 47.29 18.51
C LEU A 307 -5.00 46.80 19.52
N THR A 308 -6.21 47.31 19.44
CA THR A 308 -7.33 46.79 20.23
C THR A 308 -7.96 45.58 19.57
N PRO A 309 -8.28 44.50 20.33
CA PRO A 309 -8.92 43.32 19.78
C PRO A 309 -10.20 43.64 19.01
N GLY A 310 -10.34 43.11 17.79
CA GLY A 310 -11.51 43.38 16.96
C GLY A 310 -11.39 42.76 15.55
N PRO A 311 -12.40 42.98 14.69
CA PRO A 311 -12.44 42.43 13.34
C PRO A 311 -11.22 42.79 12.47
N LYS A 312 -10.52 43.88 12.79
CA LYS A 312 -9.33 44.35 12.10
C LYS A 312 -8.14 43.38 12.27
N PHE A 313 -8.08 42.65 13.41
CA PHE A 313 -7.05 41.63 13.63
C PHE A 313 -7.10 40.52 12.60
N GLY A 314 -8.28 39.93 12.40
CA GLY A 314 -8.47 38.88 11.41
C GLY A 314 -8.09 39.37 10.02
N ALA A 315 -8.54 40.55 9.64
CA ALA A 315 -8.25 41.12 8.33
C ALA A 315 -6.76 41.37 8.11
N ILE A 316 -6.01 41.87 9.10
CA ILE A 316 -4.55 42.05 9.01
C ILE A 316 -3.85 40.70 8.86
N LEU A 317 -4.20 39.72 9.68
CA LEU A 317 -3.61 38.39 9.62
C LEU A 317 -3.92 37.68 8.28
N ASP A 318 -5.10 37.92 7.71
CA ASP A 318 -5.48 37.38 6.39
C ASP A 318 -4.65 37.99 5.25
N VAL A 319 -4.35 39.32 5.29
CA VAL A 319 -3.44 39.95 4.31
C VAL A 319 -2.03 39.36 4.43
N LEU A 320 -1.51 39.25 5.65
CA LEU A 320 -0.19 38.67 5.90
C LEU A 320 -0.13 37.22 5.44
N LEU A 321 -1.20 36.47 5.65
CA LEU A 321 -1.32 35.10 5.13
C LEU A 321 -1.26 35.10 3.58
N GLY A 322 -1.98 35.98 2.92
CA GLY A 322 -1.92 36.11 1.46
C GLY A 322 -0.50 36.37 0.95
N GLU A 323 0.23 37.28 1.59
CA GLU A 323 1.63 37.59 1.22
C GLU A 323 2.61 36.44 1.47
N VAL A 324 2.41 35.65 2.56
CA VAL A 324 3.21 34.45 2.85
C VAL A 324 2.86 33.30 1.90
N LEU A 325 1.64 33.20 1.43
CA LEU A 325 1.23 32.22 0.41
C LEU A 325 1.90 32.53 -0.96
N GLU A 326 2.11 33.79 -1.28
CA GLU A 326 2.85 34.17 -2.50
C GLU A 326 4.36 33.88 -2.35
N ASP A 327 4.91 34.19 -1.18
CA ASP A 327 6.33 34.04 -0.89
C ASP A 327 6.55 33.54 0.55
N PRO A 328 6.73 32.21 0.73
CA PRO A 328 6.93 31.60 2.05
C PRO A 328 8.13 32.16 2.85
N THR A 329 9.11 32.79 2.18
CA THR A 329 10.27 33.42 2.87
C THR A 329 9.87 34.62 3.69
N ARG A 330 8.71 35.23 3.40
CA ARG A 330 8.14 36.34 4.16
C ARG A 330 7.54 35.93 5.51
N ASN A 331 7.48 34.64 5.83
CA ASN A 331 6.99 34.18 7.15
C ASN A 331 8.04 34.36 8.24
N GLU A 332 8.60 35.53 8.34
CA GLU A 332 9.50 35.97 9.40
C GLU A 332 8.83 37.01 10.30
N ARG A 333 9.00 36.84 11.63
CA ARG A 333 8.36 37.72 12.64
C ARG A 333 8.65 39.19 12.38
N SER A 334 9.89 39.54 12.04
CA SER A 334 10.34 40.91 11.76
C SER A 334 9.62 41.54 10.56
N TYR A 335 9.54 40.79 9.47
CA TYR A 335 8.83 41.19 8.26
C TYR A 335 7.33 41.38 8.53
N LEU A 336 6.70 40.38 9.15
CA LEU A 336 5.25 40.37 9.39
C LEU A 336 4.80 41.50 10.33
N LEU A 337 5.57 41.82 11.37
CA LEU A 337 5.28 42.96 12.25
C LEU A 337 5.44 44.30 11.52
N ALA A 338 6.51 44.50 10.76
CA ALA A 338 6.71 45.72 9.96
C ALA A 338 5.60 45.91 8.90
N ARG A 339 5.11 44.80 8.35
CA ARG A 339 4.01 44.82 7.38
C ARG A 339 2.69 45.13 8.03
N ALA A 340 2.39 44.48 9.17
CA ALA A 340 1.19 44.72 9.98
C ALA A 340 1.11 46.19 10.43
N GLU A 341 2.24 46.80 10.82
CA GLU A 341 2.33 48.22 11.19
C GLU A 341 1.88 49.15 10.05
N LYS A 342 2.23 48.84 8.80
CA LYS A 342 1.80 49.61 7.62
C LYS A 342 0.31 49.38 7.30
N ILE A 343 -0.21 48.18 7.53
CA ILE A 343 -1.60 47.84 7.23
C ILE A 343 -2.57 48.42 8.29
N LYS A 344 -2.11 48.56 9.54
CA LYS A 344 -2.98 48.99 10.64
C LYS A 344 -3.63 50.37 10.41
N GLU A 345 -3.00 51.25 9.66
CA GLU A 345 -3.52 52.59 9.37
C GLU A 345 -4.61 52.60 8.29
N GLN A 346 -4.75 51.50 7.52
CA GLN A 346 -5.76 51.38 6.46
C GLN A 346 -7.16 51.16 7.00
N ASN A 347 -8.17 51.44 6.15
CA ASN A 347 -9.57 51.16 6.47
C ASN A 347 -9.81 49.64 6.49
N LEU A 348 -10.69 49.18 7.37
CA LEU A 348 -11.02 47.74 7.52
C LEU A 348 -11.50 47.10 6.20
N ASP A 349 -12.32 47.84 5.42
CA ASP A 349 -12.86 47.32 4.16
C ASP A 349 -11.80 47.21 3.07
N GLU A 350 -10.85 48.12 3.04
CA GLU A 350 -9.68 48.06 2.13
C GLU A 350 -8.79 46.84 2.49
N ILE A 351 -8.52 46.63 3.76
CA ILE A 351 -7.73 45.49 4.23
C ILE A 351 -8.41 44.17 3.83
N ARG A 352 -9.72 44.07 4.05
CA ARG A 352 -10.50 42.88 3.69
C ARG A 352 -10.50 42.60 2.17
N GLU A 353 -10.67 43.64 1.36
CA GLU A 353 -10.65 43.48 -0.08
C GLU A 353 -9.26 43.04 -0.58
N GLN A 354 -8.19 43.64 -0.01
CA GLN A 354 -6.82 43.27 -0.33
C GLN A 354 -6.54 41.79 0.06
N ALA A 355 -6.93 41.37 1.27
CA ALA A 355 -6.78 39.99 1.73
C ALA A 355 -7.53 39.01 0.83
N ARG A 356 -8.79 39.32 0.50
CA ARG A 356 -9.63 38.52 -0.35
C ARG A 356 -9.00 38.32 -1.72
N LYS A 357 -8.54 39.38 -2.36
CA LYS A 357 -7.93 39.35 -3.69
C LYS A 357 -6.67 38.47 -3.72
N LEU A 358 -5.73 38.68 -2.79
CA LEU A 358 -4.51 37.91 -2.67
C LEU A 358 -4.76 36.41 -2.46
N ILE A 359 -5.71 36.08 -1.57
CA ILE A 359 -6.01 34.69 -1.23
C ILE A 359 -6.77 33.99 -2.37
N GLU A 360 -7.75 34.66 -3.00
CA GLU A 360 -8.54 34.10 -4.11
C GLU A 360 -7.68 33.89 -5.37
N GLU A 361 -6.89 34.85 -5.79
CA GLU A 361 -6.00 34.72 -6.95
C GLU A 361 -5.03 33.54 -6.80
N LYS A 362 -4.41 33.41 -5.64
CA LYS A 362 -3.47 32.29 -5.39
C LYS A 362 -4.17 30.94 -5.36
N ARG A 363 -5.36 30.88 -4.76
CA ARG A 363 -6.16 29.64 -4.73
C ARG A 363 -6.56 29.18 -6.12
N ASP A 364 -6.94 30.10 -6.99
CA ASP A 364 -7.38 29.77 -8.35
C ASP A 364 -6.21 29.27 -9.21
N ASP A 365 -5.02 29.88 -9.10
CA ASP A 365 -3.81 29.44 -9.81
C ASP A 365 -3.36 28.04 -9.38
N ASP A 366 -3.28 27.80 -8.06
CA ASP A 366 -2.93 26.51 -7.51
C ASP A 366 -3.94 25.44 -7.90
N ASP A 367 -5.24 25.76 -7.86
CA ASP A 367 -6.32 24.88 -8.25
C ASP A 367 -6.28 24.51 -9.74
N GLN A 368 -6.08 25.47 -10.63
CA GLN A 368 -5.92 25.23 -12.07
C GLN A 368 -4.69 24.36 -12.37
N SER A 369 -3.58 24.59 -11.66
CA SER A 369 -2.37 23.78 -11.79
C SER A 369 -2.64 22.32 -11.40
N LEU A 370 -3.32 22.10 -10.26
CA LEU A 370 -3.71 20.77 -9.81
C LEU A 370 -4.70 20.10 -10.76
N GLN A 371 -5.71 20.83 -11.26
CA GLN A 371 -6.68 20.29 -12.22
C GLN A 371 -6.00 19.80 -13.49
N ARG A 372 -5.06 20.58 -14.06
CA ARG A 372 -4.27 20.16 -15.23
C ARG A 372 -3.45 18.92 -14.97
N ARG A 373 -2.80 18.82 -13.79
CA ARG A 373 -1.99 17.65 -13.39
C ARG A 373 -2.81 16.37 -13.32
N PHE A 374 -4.00 16.42 -12.76
CA PHE A 374 -4.87 15.27 -12.62
C PHE A 374 -5.82 15.07 -13.80
N LYS A 375 -5.81 15.97 -14.78
CA LYS A 375 -6.70 15.95 -15.97
C LYS A 375 -8.18 15.91 -15.57
N VAL A 376 -8.58 16.79 -14.67
CA VAL A 376 -9.93 16.95 -14.13
C VAL A 376 -10.48 18.36 -14.42
#